data_ea20a1f551726e824d871b38de7be269
#
_entry.id   ea20a1f551726e824d871b38de7be269
#
_cell.length_a   1.000
_cell.length_b   1.000
_cell.length_c   1.000
_cell.angle_alpha   90.00
_cell.angle_beta   90.00
_cell.angle_gamma   90.00
#
_symmetry.space_group_name_H-M   'P 1'
#
loop_
_entity.id
_entity.type
_entity.pdbx_description
1 polymer ?
#
loop_
_entity_poly.entity_id
_entity_poly.type
_entity_poly.pdbx_seq_one_letter_code
_entity_poly.pdbx_strand_id
1 'polypeptide(L)'
;MIHEKSKLLKNLETAESLKLSPLPYHTSRLLELSDVSIAYGSRAVCSNISFTIEQGDRIALQGKNGSGKSSILKLICGENIPYQGILRKSERLKISYVPQSTAGLNGFLSEYIERNLLDESLFKAILRKFDFPREQFEKRLDEFSEGQKKKVLLAKSLCEQAHLYIWDEPLNYIDVLSRMQIENLLLEYKPTILFVEHDSAFCENIATKTVEL
;
A
#
# COMPACT_ATOMS: atom_id res chain seq x y z
N MET A 1 -4.01 -31.89 12.34
CA MET A 1 -4.01 -31.20 11.03
C MET A 1 -5.38 -30.80 10.50
N ILE A 2 -6.38 -31.70 10.41
CA ILE A 2 -7.73 -31.34 9.90
C ILE A 2 -8.50 -30.46 10.88
N HIS A 3 -8.35 -30.70 12.20
CA HIS A 3 -9.02 -29.91 13.25
C HIS A 3 -8.48 -28.49 13.42
N GLU A 4 -7.19 -28.27 13.17
CA GLU A 4 -6.59 -26.94 13.20
C GLU A 4 -7.00 -26.10 11.96
N LYS A 5 -7.04 -26.71 10.77
CA LYS A 5 -7.58 -26.03 9.57
C LYS A 5 -9.05 -25.65 9.75
N SER A 6 -9.86 -26.49 10.37
CA SER A 6 -11.28 -26.17 10.65
C SER A 6 -11.45 -25.05 11.67
N LYS A 7 -10.57 -24.97 12.67
CA LYS A 7 -10.56 -23.89 13.67
C LYS A 7 -10.08 -22.55 13.08
N LEU A 8 -9.07 -22.61 12.20
CA LEU A 8 -8.60 -21.47 11.42
C LEU A 8 -9.68 -20.93 10.48
N LEU A 9 -10.38 -21.80 9.75
CA LEU A 9 -11.49 -21.42 8.87
C LEU A 9 -12.64 -20.81 9.64
N LYS A 10 -13.03 -21.39 10.81
CA LYS A 10 -14.05 -20.80 11.69
C LYS A 10 -13.66 -19.44 12.27
N ASN A 11 -12.39 -19.23 12.60
CA ASN A 11 -11.90 -17.94 13.07
C ASN A 11 -11.86 -16.88 11.94
N LEU A 12 -11.70 -17.29 10.69
CA LEU A 12 -11.83 -16.42 9.52
C LEU A 12 -13.29 -16.02 9.24
N GLU A 13 -14.24 -16.92 9.48
CA GLU A 13 -15.68 -16.66 9.28
C GLU A 13 -16.31 -15.80 10.38
N THR A 14 -15.73 -15.78 11.60
CA THR A 14 -16.26 -15.00 12.75
C THR A 14 -15.55 -13.66 12.97
N ALA A 15 -14.40 -13.41 12.33
CA ALA A 15 -13.76 -12.10 12.38
C ALA A 15 -14.51 -11.16 11.41
N GLU A 16 -15.09 -10.08 11.92
CA GLU A 16 -15.54 -8.98 11.05
C GLU A 16 -14.44 -8.67 10.02
N SER A 17 -14.79 -8.66 8.72
CA SER A 17 -13.83 -8.41 7.63
C SER A 17 -13.11 -7.08 7.81
N LEU A 18 -11.88 -6.97 7.30
CA LEU A 18 -11.21 -5.69 7.17
C LEU A 18 -12.11 -4.76 6.33
N LYS A 19 -12.11 -3.47 6.65
CA LYS A 19 -12.86 -2.47 5.88
C LYS A 19 -11.90 -1.47 5.26
N LEU A 20 -12.24 -1.01 4.07
CA LEU A 20 -11.56 0.07 3.38
C LEU A 20 -12.61 1.11 2.97
N SER A 21 -12.26 2.37 3.02
CA SER A 21 -13.18 3.46 2.66
C SER A 21 -12.58 4.33 1.55
N PRO A 22 -12.50 3.80 0.32
CA PRO A 22 -11.98 4.58 -0.80
C PRO A 22 -12.90 5.77 -1.09
N LEU A 23 -12.30 6.92 -1.34
CA LEU A 23 -13.04 8.11 -1.73
C LEU A 23 -13.33 8.09 -3.24
N PRO A 24 -14.56 8.37 -3.67
CA PRO A 24 -14.85 8.62 -5.08
C PRO A 24 -14.26 9.97 -5.50
N TYR A 25 -13.83 10.07 -6.75
CA TYR A 25 -13.39 11.33 -7.34
C TYR A 25 -14.39 11.77 -8.42
N HIS A 26 -14.51 13.07 -8.68
CA HIS A 26 -15.52 13.62 -9.60
C HIS A 26 -15.21 13.39 -11.08
N THR A 27 -13.96 13.02 -11.43
CA THR A 27 -13.56 12.64 -12.79
C THR A 27 -12.99 11.23 -12.81
N SER A 28 -13.04 10.55 -13.96
CA SER A 28 -12.46 9.21 -14.09
C SER A 28 -10.95 9.23 -14.00
N ARG A 29 -10.28 10.20 -14.65
CA ARG A 29 -8.82 10.28 -14.67
C ARG A 29 -8.30 10.94 -13.40
N LEU A 30 -7.49 10.22 -12.63
CA LEU A 30 -6.86 10.71 -11.41
C LEU A 30 -5.45 11.23 -11.67
N LEU A 31 -4.71 10.58 -12.58
CA LEU A 31 -3.31 10.86 -12.82
C LEU A 31 -2.88 10.43 -14.23
N GLU A 32 -1.93 11.18 -14.80
CA GLU A 32 -1.32 10.88 -16.10
C GLU A 32 0.20 11.14 -16.04
N LEU A 33 0.98 10.16 -16.45
CA LEU A 33 2.39 10.30 -16.79
C LEU A 33 2.53 10.26 -18.30
N SER A 34 3.31 11.19 -18.89
CA SER A 34 3.62 11.20 -20.30
C SER A 34 5.13 11.41 -20.48
N ASP A 35 5.80 10.40 -21.06
CA ASP A 35 7.23 10.36 -21.35
C ASP A 35 8.11 10.72 -20.15
N VAL A 36 7.70 10.24 -18.95
CA VAL A 36 8.43 10.52 -17.71
C VAL A 36 9.72 9.73 -17.68
N SER A 37 10.82 10.44 -17.45
CA SER A 37 12.17 9.87 -17.28
C SER A 37 12.77 10.39 -15.97
N ILE A 38 13.38 9.51 -15.19
CA ILE A 38 13.98 9.82 -13.88
C ILE A 38 15.47 9.48 -13.94
N ALA A 39 16.31 10.42 -13.48
CA ALA A 39 17.74 10.21 -13.31
C ALA A 39 18.23 10.84 -12.00
N TYR A 40 19.15 10.18 -11.32
CA TYR A 40 19.87 10.71 -10.17
C TYR A 40 21.32 11.02 -10.57
N GLY A 41 21.62 12.31 -10.76
CA GLY A 41 22.88 12.76 -11.36
C GLY A 41 23.02 12.21 -12.79
N SER A 42 24.11 11.50 -13.07
CA SER A 42 24.36 10.86 -14.38
C SER A 42 23.70 9.49 -14.55
N ARG A 43 23.09 8.93 -13.49
CA ARG A 43 22.48 7.59 -13.52
C ARG A 43 21.02 7.68 -13.93
N ALA A 44 20.70 7.23 -15.14
CA ALA A 44 19.33 7.01 -15.57
C ALA A 44 18.71 5.83 -14.78
N VAL A 45 17.50 6.00 -14.32
CA VAL A 45 16.74 5.00 -13.53
C VAL A 45 15.61 4.41 -14.36
N CYS A 46 14.79 5.26 -14.98
CA CYS A 46 13.77 4.85 -15.94
C CYS A 46 13.59 5.91 -17.01
N SER A 47 13.06 5.55 -18.18
CA SER A 47 12.91 6.44 -19.32
C SER A 47 11.61 6.21 -20.07
N ASN A 48 10.99 7.29 -20.53
CA ASN A 48 9.81 7.29 -21.41
C ASN A 48 8.60 6.53 -20.84
N ILE A 49 8.36 6.65 -19.54
CA ILE A 49 7.26 6.00 -18.86
C ILE A 49 5.98 6.82 -19.10
N SER A 50 4.98 6.16 -19.69
CA SER A 50 3.68 6.78 -19.99
C SER A 50 2.55 5.85 -19.59
N PHE A 51 1.68 6.30 -18.68
CA PHE A 51 0.45 5.61 -18.30
C PHE A 51 -0.53 6.56 -17.62
N THR A 52 -1.78 6.13 -17.54
CA THR A 52 -2.85 6.84 -16.82
C THR A 52 -3.40 5.97 -15.70
N ILE A 53 -3.83 6.61 -14.62
CA ILE A 53 -4.61 5.98 -13.56
C ILE A 53 -6.01 6.56 -13.59
N GLU A 54 -6.99 5.69 -13.79
CA GLU A 54 -8.40 6.02 -13.73
C GLU A 54 -9.04 5.46 -12.45
N GLN A 55 -10.15 6.06 -12.05
CA GLN A 55 -10.88 5.59 -10.87
C GLN A 55 -11.32 4.13 -11.03
N GLY A 56 -11.00 3.30 -10.04
CA GLY A 56 -11.25 1.86 -10.05
C GLY A 56 -10.12 1.02 -10.65
N ASP A 57 -9.09 1.64 -11.23
CA ASP A 57 -7.92 0.90 -11.70
C ASP A 57 -7.16 0.27 -10.54
N ARG A 58 -6.75 -0.98 -10.72
CA ARG A 58 -5.79 -1.66 -9.86
C ARG A 58 -4.59 -2.03 -10.72
N ILE A 59 -3.55 -1.21 -10.62
CA ILE A 59 -2.38 -1.27 -11.51
C ILE A 59 -1.22 -1.92 -10.79
N ALA A 60 -0.71 -3.03 -11.35
CA ALA A 60 0.56 -3.62 -10.96
C ALA A 60 1.70 -2.94 -11.74
N LEU A 61 2.63 -2.30 -11.03
CA LEU A 61 3.84 -1.73 -11.61
C LEU A 61 4.96 -2.77 -11.57
N GLN A 62 5.33 -3.31 -12.69
CA GLN A 62 6.30 -4.40 -12.83
C GLN A 62 7.62 -3.90 -13.42
N GLY A 63 8.64 -4.72 -13.34
CA GLY A 63 9.97 -4.44 -13.86
C GLY A 63 11.08 -5.00 -12.97
N LYS A 64 12.30 -5.04 -13.49
CA LYS A 64 13.48 -5.56 -12.78
C LYS A 64 13.79 -4.74 -11.53
N ASN A 65 14.52 -5.32 -10.58
CA ASN A 65 15.03 -4.57 -9.43
C ASN A 65 15.93 -3.43 -9.91
N GLY A 66 15.68 -2.21 -9.38
CA GLY A 66 16.39 -1.01 -9.79
C GLY A 66 15.85 -0.33 -11.06
N SER A 67 14.74 -0.81 -11.66
CA SER A 67 14.12 -0.17 -12.85
C SER A 67 13.39 1.15 -12.55
N GLY A 68 13.33 1.59 -11.29
CA GLY A 68 12.75 2.88 -10.95
C GLY A 68 11.32 2.82 -10.40
N LYS A 69 10.77 1.63 -10.12
CA LYS A 69 9.40 1.47 -9.59
C LYS A 69 9.15 2.37 -8.38
N SER A 70 9.96 2.25 -7.33
CA SER A 70 9.81 3.09 -6.12
C SER A 70 10.03 4.58 -6.41
N SER A 71 10.88 4.94 -7.39
CA SER A 71 11.08 6.34 -7.77
C SER A 71 9.83 6.93 -8.44
N ILE A 72 9.15 6.16 -9.30
CA ILE A 72 7.86 6.55 -9.89
C ILE A 72 6.80 6.69 -8.79
N LEU A 73 6.69 5.73 -7.85
CA LEU A 73 5.72 5.82 -6.75
C LEU A 73 5.96 7.08 -5.91
N LYS A 74 7.20 7.35 -5.53
CA LYS A 74 7.59 8.55 -4.76
C LYS A 74 7.31 9.84 -5.52
N LEU A 75 7.61 9.90 -6.82
CA LEU A 75 7.29 11.04 -7.67
C LEU A 75 5.77 11.31 -7.67
N ILE A 76 4.96 10.26 -7.82
CA ILE A 76 3.50 10.37 -7.76
C ILE A 76 3.04 10.84 -6.37
N CYS A 77 3.66 10.39 -5.29
CA CYS A 77 3.37 10.85 -3.92
C CYS A 77 3.79 12.30 -3.67
N GLY A 78 4.53 12.93 -4.59
CA GLY A 78 4.93 14.35 -4.49
C GLY A 78 6.29 14.56 -3.83
N GLU A 79 7.10 13.50 -3.70
CA GLU A 79 8.48 13.67 -3.28
C GLU A 79 9.28 14.47 -4.35
N ASN A 80 10.26 15.23 -3.92
CA ASN A 80 11.09 16.03 -4.81
C ASN A 80 12.09 15.16 -5.58
N ILE A 81 11.60 14.50 -6.62
CA ILE A 81 12.36 13.62 -7.51
C ILE A 81 12.63 14.40 -8.81
N PRO A 82 13.89 14.53 -9.26
CA PRO A 82 14.19 15.14 -10.56
C PRO A 82 13.69 14.25 -11.69
N TYR A 83 12.87 14.81 -12.57
CA TYR A 83 12.30 14.09 -13.72
C TYR A 83 12.18 14.99 -14.95
N GLN A 84 12.08 14.37 -16.11
CA GLN A 84 11.67 14.98 -17.38
C GLN A 84 10.32 14.38 -17.80
N GLY A 85 9.63 15.04 -18.71
CA GLY A 85 8.29 14.63 -19.14
C GLY A 85 7.20 15.36 -18.38
N ILE A 86 5.99 14.82 -18.41
CA ILE A 86 4.80 15.45 -17.85
C ILE A 86 4.16 14.53 -16.80
N LEU A 87 3.95 15.04 -15.62
CA LEU A 87 3.13 14.44 -14.57
C LEU A 87 1.93 15.37 -14.31
N ARG A 88 0.74 14.91 -14.63
CA ARG A 88 -0.53 15.60 -14.32
C ARG A 88 -1.24 14.83 -13.22
N LYS A 89 -1.58 15.52 -12.14
CA LYS A 89 -2.42 14.98 -11.06
C LYS A 89 -3.71 15.81 -10.96
N SER A 90 -4.80 15.11 -10.71
CA SER A 90 -6.07 15.78 -10.41
C SER A 90 -5.95 16.63 -9.14
N GLU A 91 -6.66 17.77 -9.11
CA GLU A 91 -6.60 18.69 -7.98
C GLU A 91 -7.11 18.02 -6.70
N ARG A 92 -6.45 18.32 -5.57
CA ARG A 92 -6.82 17.78 -4.23
C ARG A 92 -6.90 16.25 -4.17
N LEU A 93 -6.17 15.55 -5.05
CA LEU A 93 -6.08 14.10 -5.01
C LEU A 93 -5.48 13.65 -3.66
N LYS A 94 -6.26 12.92 -2.87
CA LYS A 94 -5.79 12.32 -1.63
C LYS A 94 -5.14 10.98 -1.93
N ILE A 95 -3.88 10.83 -1.57
CA ILE A 95 -3.08 9.61 -1.76
C ILE A 95 -2.76 9.02 -0.41
N SER A 96 -2.97 7.72 -0.27
CA SER A 96 -2.49 6.90 0.86
C SER A 96 -1.27 6.11 0.40
N TYR A 97 -0.16 6.22 1.11
CA TYR A 97 1.10 5.60 0.70
C TYR A 97 1.64 4.62 1.74
N VAL A 98 1.94 3.41 1.29
CA VAL A 98 2.71 2.39 2.02
C VAL A 98 4.09 2.29 1.38
N PRO A 99 5.15 2.80 2.01
CA PRO A 99 6.51 2.73 1.48
C PRO A 99 7.09 1.31 1.61
N GLN A 100 8.08 1.00 0.75
CA GLN A 100 8.86 -0.21 0.85
C GLN A 100 9.64 -0.27 2.18
N SER A 101 10.31 0.83 2.53
CA SER A 101 11.11 0.93 3.75
C SER A 101 10.26 1.25 4.98
N THR A 102 10.56 0.58 6.07
CA THR A 102 9.96 0.81 7.39
C THR A 102 10.82 1.72 8.28
N ALA A 103 11.96 2.20 7.79
CA ALA A 103 12.97 2.94 8.55
C ALA A 103 12.45 4.24 9.20
N GLY A 104 11.34 4.81 8.69
CA GLY A 104 10.70 6.00 9.28
C GLY A 104 9.85 5.75 10.52
N LEU A 105 9.65 4.47 10.92
CA LEU A 105 8.85 4.11 12.09
C LEU A 105 9.70 4.15 13.36
N ASN A 106 9.43 5.10 14.23
CA ASN A 106 10.10 5.27 15.52
C ASN A 106 9.12 5.83 16.57
N GLY A 107 9.53 5.79 17.85
CA GLY A 107 8.71 6.26 18.97
C GLY A 107 7.63 5.24 19.37
N PHE A 108 6.64 5.70 20.12
CA PHE A 108 5.53 4.87 20.56
C PHE A 108 4.40 4.81 19.52
N LEU A 109 3.65 3.71 19.54
CA LEU A 109 2.51 3.53 18.64
C LEU A 109 1.44 4.61 18.83
N SER A 110 1.20 5.04 20.07
CA SER A 110 0.29 6.15 20.39
C SER A 110 0.71 7.47 19.75
N GLU A 111 2.00 7.81 19.80
CA GLU A 111 2.56 9.00 19.14
C GLU A 111 2.42 8.92 17.61
N TYR A 112 2.58 7.72 17.06
CA TYR A 112 2.40 7.48 15.62
C TYR A 112 0.95 7.70 15.20
N ILE A 113 -0.02 7.20 15.97
CA ILE A 113 -1.46 7.37 15.75
C ILE A 113 -1.81 8.86 15.77
N GLU A 114 -1.38 9.59 16.80
CA GLU A 114 -1.64 11.02 16.97
C GLU A 114 -1.03 11.85 15.83
N ARG A 115 0.24 11.62 15.50
CA ARG A 115 0.95 12.33 14.43
C ARG A 115 0.30 12.16 13.06
N ASN A 116 -0.26 10.98 12.81
CA ASN A 116 -0.94 10.66 11.54
C ASN A 116 -2.45 10.94 11.59
N LEU A 117 -2.98 11.51 12.68
CA LEU A 117 -4.40 11.82 12.87
C LEU A 117 -5.33 10.61 12.61
N LEU A 118 -4.92 9.43 13.07
CA LEU A 118 -5.65 8.20 12.87
C LEU A 118 -6.71 8.01 13.95
N ASP A 119 -7.83 7.36 13.62
CA ASP A 119 -8.74 6.82 14.61
C ASP A 119 -8.06 5.66 15.35
N GLU A 120 -7.75 5.85 16.62
CA GLU A 120 -7.02 4.90 17.45
C GLU A 120 -7.76 3.55 17.55
N SER A 121 -9.09 3.61 17.72
CA SER A 121 -9.92 2.41 17.89
C SER A 121 -9.92 1.58 16.61
N LEU A 122 -10.11 2.22 15.46
CA LEU A 122 -10.06 1.57 14.15
C LEU A 122 -8.67 1.02 13.85
N PHE A 123 -7.63 1.81 14.07
CA PHE A 123 -6.25 1.41 13.83
C PHE A 123 -5.85 0.18 14.65
N LYS A 124 -6.14 0.20 15.95
CA LYS A 124 -5.88 -0.95 16.83
C LYS A 124 -6.74 -2.17 16.46
N ALA A 125 -7.98 -1.97 15.99
CA ALA A 125 -8.83 -3.05 15.51
C ALA A 125 -8.24 -3.73 14.26
N ILE A 126 -7.73 -2.95 13.29
CA ILE A 126 -7.06 -3.47 12.10
C ILE A 126 -5.81 -4.26 12.48
N LEU A 127 -4.96 -3.72 13.36
CA LEU A 127 -3.77 -4.44 13.82
C LEU A 127 -4.11 -5.77 14.49
N ARG A 128 -5.19 -5.82 15.31
CA ARG A 128 -5.63 -7.10 15.90
C ARG A 128 -6.07 -8.11 14.85
N LYS A 129 -6.70 -7.66 13.75
CA LYS A 129 -7.07 -8.53 12.63
C LYS A 129 -5.85 -9.08 11.90
N PHE A 130 -4.76 -8.31 11.87
CA PHE A 130 -3.45 -8.77 11.40
C PHE A 130 -2.68 -9.63 12.43
N ASP A 131 -3.39 -10.16 13.44
CA ASP A 131 -2.78 -10.96 14.51
C ASP A 131 -1.62 -10.24 15.22
N PHE A 132 -1.81 -8.94 15.46
CA PHE A 132 -0.84 -8.11 16.16
C PHE A 132 -1.00 -8.29 17.68
N PRO A 133 0.03 -8.79 18.40
CA PRO A 133 -0.08 -9.09 19.82
C PRO A 133 -0.38 -7.84 20.66
N ARG A 134 -1.26 -7.97 21.66
CA ARG A 134 -1.64 -6.84 22.53
C ARG A 134 -0.45 -6.20 23.26
N GLU A 135 0.52 -7.00 23.66
CA GLU A 135 1.73 -6.56 24.34
C GLU A 135 2.57 -5.60 23.51
N GLN A 136 2.40 -5.64 22.18
CA GLN A 136 3.15 -4.77 21.27
C GLN A 136 2.58 -3.33 21.24
N PHE A 137 1.32 -3.13 21.66
CA PHE A 137 0.73 -1.79 21.62
C PHE A 137 1.40 -0.77 22.55
N GLU A 138 2.10 -1.25 23.57
CA GLU A 138 2.81 -0.42 24.56
C GLU A 138 4.32 -0.31 24.26
N LYS A 139 4.82 -1.06 23.28
CA LYS A 139 6.22 -1.05 22.90
C LYS A 139 6.55 0.04 21.90
N ARG A 140 7.83 0.33 21.80
CA ARG A 140 8.35 1.27 20.79
C ARG A 140 8.37 0.59 19.41
N LEU A 141 8.07 1.38 18.38
CA LEU A 141 8.11 0.94 16.98
C LEU A 141 9.51 0.50 16.52
N ASP A 142 10.55 1.06 17.15
CA ASP A 142 11.94 0.68 16.89
C ASP A 142 12.21 -0.79 17.21
N GLU A 143 11.50 -1.35 18.19
CA GLU A 143 11.63 -2.71 18.67
C GLU A 143 10.82 -3.74 17.85
N PHE A 144 10.01 -3.26 16.92
CA PHE A 144 9.16 -4.12 16.09
C PHE A 144 9.97 -4.84 15.03
N SER A 145 9.59 -6.10 14.75
CA SER A 145 10.09 -6.81 13.58
C SER A 145 9.65 -6.11 12.29
N GLU A 146 10.32 -6.36 11.18
CA GLU A 146 9.96 -5.78 9.88
C GLU A 146 8.52 -6.13 9.48
N GLY A 147 8.05 -7.34 9.76
CA GLY A 147 6.66 -7.73 9.53
C GLY A 147 5.66 -6.95 10.39
N GLN A 148 5.99 -6.70 11.66
CA GLN A 148 5.17 -5.88 12.55
C GLN A 148 5.12 -4.42 12.08
N LYS A 149 6.25 -3.85 11.69
CA LYS A 149 6.33 -2.50 11.12
C LYS A 149 5.51 -2.41 9.83
N LYS A 150 5.57 -3.41 8.97
CA LYS A 150 4.78 -3.45 7.73
C LYS A 150 3.28 -3.50 8.02
N LYS A 151 2.85 -4.29 9.02
CA LYS A 151 1.45 -4.30 9.49
C LYS A 151 0.99 -2.93 9.99
N VAL A 152 1.86 -2.19 10.68
CA VAL A 152 1.58 -0.79 11.11
C VAL A 152 1.35 0.13 9.92
N LEU A 153 2.21 0.08 8.90
CA LEU A 153 2.05 0.88 7.68
C LEU A 153 0.78 0.54 6.90
N LEU A 154 0.46 -0.76 6.78
CA LEU A 154 -0.77 -1.22 6.15
C LEU A 154 -2.00 -0.78 6.95
N ALA A 155 -2.00 -0.95 8.28
CA ALA A 155 -3.09 -0.50 9.12
C ALA A 155 -3.33 1.00 9.00
N LYS A 156 -2.28 1.82 8.92
CA LYS A 156 -2.39 3.26 8.63
C LYS A 156 -3.12 3.48 7.31
N SER A 157 -2.65 2.85 6.23
CA SER A 157 -3.25 3.01 4.91
C SER A 157 -4.72 2.58 4.87
N LEU A 158 -5.09 1.52 5.60
CA LEU A 158 -6.47 1.04 5.70
C LEU A 158 -7.36 1.96 6.55
N CYS A 159 -6.80 2.76 7.46
CA CYS A 159 -7.52 3.81 8.19
C CYS A 159 -7.75 5.07 7.34
N GLU A 160 -6.92 5.31 6.35
CA GLU A 160 -6.97 6.53 5.54
C GLU A 160 -8.07 6.43 4.48
N GLN A 161 -8.85 7.51 4.36
CA GLN A 161 -9.76 7.69 3.24
C GLN A 161 -9.01 8.37 2.09
N ALA A 162 -8.76 7.65 1.01
CA ALA A 162 -7.99 8.13 -0.13
C ALA A 162 -8.71 7.88 -1.47
N HIS A 163 -8.39 8.71 -2.47
CA HIS A 163 -8.82 8.51 -3.85
C HIS A 163 -7.91 7.50 -4.57
N LEU A 164 -6.62 7.47 -4.19
CA LEU A 164 -5.60 6.59 -4.75
C LEU A 164 -4.74 6.00 -3.63
N TYR A 165 -4.64 4.69 -3.62
CA TYR A 165 -3.71 3.97 -2.75
C TYR A 165 -2.44 3.67 -3.54
N ILE A 166 -1.27 3.87 -2.94
CA ILE A 166 0.03 3.54 -3.52
C ILE A 166 0.78 2.66 -2.56
N TRP A 167 1.07 1.41 -2.96
CA TRP A 167 1.69 0.43 -2.10
C TRP A 167 2.98 -0.12 -2.73
N ASP A 168 4.11 0.09 -2.05
CA ASP A 168 5.43 -0.36 -2.47
C ASP A 168 5.83 -1.62 -1.69
N GLU A 169 5.71 -2.78 -2.32
CA GLU A 169 5.97 -4.11 -1.76
C GLU A 169 5.27 -4.31 -0.39
N PRO A 170 3.93 -4.14 -0.33
CA PRO A 170 3.20 -4.15 0.94
C PRO A 170 3.20 -5.50 1.63
N LEU A 171 3.36 -6.61 0.90
CA LEU A 171 3.23 -7.96 1.43
C LEU A 171 4.55 -8.59 1.89
N ASN A 172 5.67 -7.87 1.73
CA ASN A 172 6.96 -8.33 2.25
C ASN A 172 6.89 -8.51 3.78
N TYR A 173 7.34 -9.67 4.27
CA TYR A 173 7.32 -10.06 5.68
C TYR A 173 5.91 -10.21 6.30
N ILE A 174 4.86 -10.21 5.49
CA ILE A 174 3.48 -10.42 5.95
C ILE A 174 3.16 -11.92 5.91
N ASP A 175 2.53 -12.41 6.98
CA ASP A 175 2.08 -13.79 7.09
C ASP A 175 0.92 -14.11 6.11
N VAL A 176 0.75 -15.40 5.83
CA VAL A 176 -0.22 -15.88 4.83
C VAL A 176 -1.65 -15.47 5.16
N LEU A 177 -2.06 -15.47 6.43
CA LEU A 177 -3.43 -15.11 6.83
C LEU A 177 -3.71 -13.63 6.63
N SER A 178 -2.78 -12.77 7.05
CA SER A 178 -2.88 -11.32 6.83
C SER A 178 -2.88 -11.00 5.33
N ARG A 179 -2.08 -11.71 4.52
CA ARG A 179 -2.05 -11.58 3.06
C ARG A 179 -3.41 -11.90 2.44
N MET A 180 -4.02 -13.04 2.80
CA MET A 180 -5.35 -13.44 2.31
C MET A 180 -6.43 -12.40 2.68
N GLN A 181 -6.36 -11.82 3.88
CA GLN A 181 -7.29 -10.76 4.29
C GLN A 181 -7.14 -9.50 3.44
N ILE A 182 -5.91 -9.12 3.09
CA ILE A 182 -5.62 -7.99 2.20
C ILE A 182 -6.15 -8.25 0.79
N GLU A 183 -5.92 -9.43 0.23
CA GLU A 183 -6.45 -9.82 -1.09
C GLU A 183 -7.99 -9.72 -1.12
N ASN A 184 -8.66 -10.34 -0.15
CA ASN A 184 -10.12 -10.31 -0.06
C ASN A 184 -10.65 -8.87 0.05
N LEU A 185 -10.00 -8.03 0.84
CA LEU A 185 -10.35 -6.62 0.98
C LEU A 185 -10.23 -5.87 -0.36
N LEU A 186 -9.13 -6.07 -1.10
CA LEU A 186 -8.93 -5.40 -2.39
C LEU A 186 -9.94 -5.88 -3.45
N LEU A 187 -10.33 -7.15 -3.42
CA LEU A 187 -11.35 -7.71 -4.31
C LEU A 187 -12.77 -7.23 -3.96
N GLU A 188 -13.07 -7.06 -2.67
CA GLU A 188 -14.37 -6.58 -2.19
C GLU A 188 -14.57 -5.09 -2.47
N TYR A 189 -13.63 -4.26 -2.04
CA TYR A 189 -13.77 -2.79 -2.10
C TYR A 189 -13.33 -2.16 -3.41
N LYS A 190 -12.55 -2.89 -4.21
CA LYS A 190 -12.04 -2.46 -5.53
C LYS A 190 -11.50 -1.02 -5.55
N PRO A 191 -10.60 -0.66 -4.60
CA PRO A 191 -10.05 0.69 -4.55
C PRO A 191 -9.24 1.00 -5.80
N THR A 192 -9.07 2.28 -6.12
CA THR A 192 -8.04 2.69 -7.07
C THR A 192 -6.68 2.51 -6.41
N ILE A 193 -5.84 1.65 -6.95
CA ILE A 193 -4.54 1.34 -6.37
C ILE A 193 -3.45 1.15 -7.43
N LEU A 194 -2.28 1.72 -7.16
CA LEU A 194 -1.03 1.45 -7.86
C LEU A 194 -0.11 0.71 -6.89
N PHE A 195 0.36 -0.47 -7.26
CA PHE A 195 1.19 -1.26 -6.36
C PHE A 195 2.36 -1.95 -7.07
N VAL A 196 3.41 -2.19 -6.30
CA VAL A 196 4.55 -3.03 -6.68
C VAL A 196 4.49 -4.28 -5.83
N GLU A 197 4.49 -5.44 -6.47
CA GLU A 197 4.60 -6.75 -5.80
C GLU A 197 5.33 -7.76 -6.70
N HIS A 198 5.97 -8.72 -6.05
CA HIS A 198 6.72 -9.79 -6.72
C HIS A 198 5.94 -11.12 -6.77
N ASP A 199 4.84 -11.22 -6.04
CA ASP A 199 3.96 -12.39 -6.05
C ASP A 199 3.07 -12.35 -7.28
N SER A 200 3.35 -13.23 -8.25
CA SER A 200 2.60 -13.31 -9.51
C SER A 200 1.12 -13.63 -9.29
N ALA A 201 0.81 -14.53 -8.34
CA ALA A 201 -0.57 -14.91 -8.05
C ALA A 201 -1.37 -13.73 -7.48
N PHE A 202 -0.77 -12.95 -6.59
CA PHE A 202 -1.38 -11.72 -6.08
C PHE A 202 -1.61 -10.72 -7.22
N CYS A 203 -0.59 -10.49 -8.06
CA CYS A 203 -0.73 -9.57 -9.19
C CYS A 203 -1.83 -9.98 -10.16
N GLU A 204 -1.90 -11.26 -10.54
CA GLU A 204 -2.93 -11.79 -11.43
C GLU A 204 -4.35 -11.68 -10.85
N ASN A 205 -4.50 -11.91 -9.54
CA ASN A 205 -5.80 -11.83 -8.86
C ASN A 205 -6.28 -10.38 -8.68
N ILE A 206 -5.38 -9.45 -8.40
CA ILE A 206 -5.75 -8.09 -8.01
C ILE A 206 -5.72 -7.11 -9.17
N ALA A 207 -4.71 -7.18 -10.04
CA ALA A 207 -4.52 -6.16 -11.06
C ALA A 207 -5.60 -6.19 -12.15
N THR A 208 -6.05 -5.00 -12.55
CA THR A 208 -6.86 -4.77 -13.75
C THR A 208 -5.99 -4.35 -14.94
N LYS A 209 -4.81 -3.80 -14.64
CA LYS A 209 -3.81 -3.36 -15.62
C LYS A 209 -2.41 -3.64 -15.10
N THR A 210 -1.47 -3.84 -16.00
CA THR A 210 -0.04 -3.96 -15.69
C THR A 210 0.72 -2.90 -16.47
N VAL A 211 1.68 -2.25 -15.80
CA VAL A 211 2.61 -1.30 -16.41
C VAL A 211 4.02 -1.80 -16.19
N GLU A 212 4.80 -1.94 -17.26
CA GLU A 212 6.19 -2.38 -17.22
C GLU A 212 7.17 -1.19 -17.30
N LEU A 213 8.26 -1.25 -16.45
CA LEU A 213 9.38 -0.32 -16.43
C LEU A 213 10.67 -0.95 -16.90
#